data_068bb5de9728cbce270b712233b1501a
#
_entry.id   068bb5de9728cbce270b712233b1501a
#
_cell.length_a   1.000
_cell.length_b   1.000
_cell.length_c   1.000
_cell.angle_alpha   90.00
_cell.angle_beta   90.00
_cell.angle_gamma   90.00
#
_symmetry.space_group_name_H-M   'P 1'
#
loop_
_entity.id
_entity.type
_entity.pdbx_description
1 polymer ?
#
loop_
_entity_poly.entity_id
_entity_poly.type
_entity_poly.pdbx_seq_one_letter_code
_entity_poly.pdbx_strand_id
1 'polypeptide(L)'
;MHLYIAEKPSLARAIAATLPGPYQKGQGYIRCGQGQDAATVSWCIGHLLEPAEPARYNPAWQKWRLEHLPMFPEHWQLTPKDSVKQQFKVLESLIHQASTITHAGDPDREGQLLVDEVLRFVGTQAPVYRVLINDLTPTAVARAIKTPRDNREFRSLSHSALARQRADWLFGINLSRFYTLSYQQQGEQGVYSVGRVQTPVLGLVVERDNTIENFQPKPWYRIEGQFHASEPEADPAPFTARWLPDDTLQEHLDEENRLLNRGIAEQIVSDIQGRPGHISESRFRDRPEAPPLPLSLSVLQIEAGRLYRMGAKEVLDTAQNLYERHQLITYPRSDCRYLPEEHHAQAGQVVRAVSRVATELEPLTALLDTNRRSAAWNDKKVDAHHAIIPTARATANGKLTAAEAKIYGLVRRYYLMQFAENAVHREGRLTVTVLQHRFRATETALLQPGWKILEVRQKDQAADTPKAPLPRLETSEPVLCEKADIKERTTQPPS
;
A
#
# COMPACT_ATOMS: atom_id res chain seq x y z
N MET A 1 15.82 -36.45 13.23
CA MET A 1 14.88 -35.51 13.81
C MET A 1 14.42 -34.57 12.71
N HIS A 2 13.09 -34.30 12.59
CA HIS A 2 12.56 -33.30 11.67
C HIS A 2 12.62 -31.91 12.35
N LEU A 3 13.27 -30.94 11.73
CA LEU A 3 13.44 -29.59 12.25
C LEU A 3 12.64 -28.58 11.42
N TYR A 4 11.74 -27.83 12.06
CA TYR A 4 11.09 -26.65 11.49
C TYR A 4 11.83 -25.40 11.95
N ILE A 5 12.20 -24.52 11.01
CA ILE A 5 12.84 -23.23 11.31
C ILE A 5 11.90 -22.10 10.88
N ALA A 6 11.28 -21.45 11.85
CA ALA A 6 10.43 -20.28 11.63
C ALA A 6 11.25 -18.99 11.64
N GLU A 7 10.73 -17.93 11.04
CA GLU A 7 11.38 -16.60 11.10
C GLU A 7 11.34 -15.98 12.50
N LYS A 8 10.28 -16.28 13.27
CA LYS A 8 9.99 -15.65 14.55
C LYS A 8 9.26 -16.56 15.53
N PRO A 9 9.32 -16.26 16.85
CA PRO A 9 8.72 -17.10 17.88
C PRO A 9 7.20 -17.29 17.75
N SER A 10 6.46 -16.29 17.24
CA SER A 10 5.01 -16.36 17.04
C SER A 10 4.63 -17.43 16.01
N LEU A 11 5.31 -17.45 14.87
CA LEU A 11 5.13 -18.46 13.83
C LEU A 11 5.56 -19.86 14.31
N ALA A 12 6.67 -19.95 15.05
CA ALA A 12 7.11 -21.22 15.64
C ALA A 12 6.04 -21.82 16.58
N ARG A 13 5.43 -21.01 17.43
CA ARG A 13 4.33 -21.45 18.29
C ARG A 13 3.10 -21.88 17.50
N ALA A 14 2.77 -21.18 16.42
CA ALA A 14 1.64 -21.53 15.54
C ALA A 14 1.90 -22.88 14.85
N ILE A 15 3.12 -23.13 14.36
CA ILE A 15 3.53 -24.43 13.79
C ILE A 15 3.45 -25.52 14.85
N ALA A 16 4.07 -25.31 16.01
CA ALA A 16 4.08 -26.31 17.08
C ALA A 16 2.68 -26.72 17.52
N ALA A 17 1.73 -25.76 17.59
CA ALA A 17 0.35 -26.02 17.97
C ALA A 17 -0.43 -26.92 16.99
N THR A 18 0.06 -27.10 15.76
CA THR A 18 -0.55 -27.95 14.73
C THR A 18 0.09 -29.32 14.61
N LEU A 19 1.24 -29.53 15.25
CA LEU A 19 1.97 -30.80 15.28
C LEU A 19 1.44 -31.71 16.42
N PRO A 20 1.66 -33.03 16.37
CA PRO A 20 1.27 -33.92 17.44
C PRO A 20 1.96 -33.59 18.77
N GLY A 21 1.23 -33.72 19.90
CA GLY A 21 1.82 -33.67 21.25
C GLY A 21 2.49 -35.00 21.67
N PRO A 22 3.14 -35.03 22.82
CA PRO A 22 3.27 -33.98 23.83
C PRO A 22 4.23 -32.86 23.41
N TYR A 23 4.08 -31.69 24.06
CA TYR A 23 4.92 -30.52 23.79
C TYR A 23 5.89 -30.25 24.94
N GLN A 24 7.17 -30.11 24.63
CA GLN A 24 8.21 -29.75 25.58
C GLN A 24 8.91 -28.44 25.12
N LYS A 25 8.78 -27.40 25.92
CA LYS A 25 9.48 -26.13 25.67
C LYS A 25 10.93 -26.22 26.12
N GLY A 26 11.85 -25.92 25.23
CA GLY A 26 13.26 -25.70 25.52
C GLY A 26 13.64 -24.22 25.37
N GLN A 27 14.89 -23.91 25.66
CA GLN A 27 15.42 -22.58 25.41
C GLN A 27 15.66 -22.38 23.91
N GLY A 28 14.81 -21.57 23.24
CA GLY A 28 14.91 -21.30 21.82
C GLY A 28 14.29 -22.36 20.87
N TYR A 29 13.57 -23.34 21.40
CA TYR A 29 12.88 -24.35 20.59
C TYR A 29 11.67 -24.97 21.33
N ILE A 30 10.83 -25.71 20.59
CA ILE A 30 9.72 -26.52 21.11
C ILE A 30 9.85 -27.91 20.48
N ARG A 31 9.90 -28.96 21.29
CA ARG A 31 9.78 -30.33 20.83
C ARG A 31 8.31 -30.73 20.80
N CYS A 32 7.91 -31.47 19.75
CA CYS A 32 6.55 -31.91 19.50
C CYS A 32 6.56 -33.38 19.17
N GLY A 33 5.63 -34.13 19.73
CA GLY A 33 5.50 -35.56 19.49
C GLY A 33 6.57 -36.43 20.15
N GLN A 34 6.49 -37.77 19.92
CA GLN A 34 7.41 -38.78 20.40
C GLN A 34 7.66 -39.81 19.29
N GLY A 35 8.79 -40.56 19.37
CA GLY A 35 9.10 -41.62 18.44
C GLY A 35 9.40 -41.11 17.02
N GLN A 36 8.83 -41.75 16.00
CA GLN A 36 9.06 -41.45 14.60
C GLN A 36 8.44 -40.10 14.16
N ASP A 37 7.38 -39.67 14.84
CA ASP A 37 6.67 -38.39 14.56
C ASP A 37 7.27 -37.20 15.32
N ALA A 38 8.38 -37.41 16.03
CA ALA A 38 9.02 -36.34 16.80
C ALA A 38 9.59 -35.25 15.89
N ALA A 39 9.12 -34.05 16.10
CA ALA A 39 9.59 -32.85 15.42
C ALA A 39 10.09 -31.80 16.43
N THR A 40 11.02 -30.98 15.97
CA THR A 40 11.48 -29.82 16.75
C THR A 40 11.19 -28.55 15.95
N VAL A 41 10.60 -27.56 16.60
CA VAL A 41 10.34 -26.24 16.01
C VAL A 41 11.24 -25.24 16.68
N SER A 42 12.08 -24.56 15.91
CA SER A 42 12.92 -23.47 16.37
C SER A 42 12.67 -22.23 15.49
N TRP A 43 13.32 -21.14 15.80
CA TRP A 43 13.06 -19.87 15.11
C TRP A 43 14.28 -18.97 15.06
N CYS A 44 14.28 -18.07 14.11
CA CYS A 44 15.15 -16.91 14.08
C CYS A 44 14.54 -15.74 14.90
N ILE A 45 15.34 -14.71 15.15
CA ILE A 45 14.90 -13.43 15.78
C ILE A 45 15.40 -12.33 14.86
N GLY A 46 14.76 -12.19 13.70
CA GLY A 46 15.32 -11.46 12.57
C GLY A 46 16.61 -12.12 12.05
N HIS A 47 17.44 -11.41 11.30
CA HIS A 47 18.73 -11.92 10.86
C HIS A 47 19.63 -12.26 12.05
N LEU A 48 20.01 -13.52 12.17
CA LEU A 48 20.96 -14.00 13.19
C LEU A 48 22.42 -13.72 12.79
N LEU A 49 22.63 -13.54 11.49
CA LEU A 49 23.93 -13.24 10.88
C LEU A 49 23.93 -11.82 10.34
N GLU A 50 25.10 -11.23 10.22
CA GLU A 50 25.32 -9.95 9.56
C GLU A 50 26.62 -9.97 8.74
N PRO A 51 26.72 -9.15 7.67
CA PRO A 51 28.00 -8.99 6.98
C PRO A 51 29.09 -8.54 7.95
N ALA A 52 30.26 -9.15 7.83
CA ALA A 52 31.38 -8.83 8.68
C ALA A 52 31.76 -7.34 8.57
N GLU A 53 32.30 -6.78 9.64
CA GLU A 53 32.83 -5.40 9.62
C GLU A 53 34.00 -5.27 8.63
N PRO A 54 34.21 -4.08 8.05
CA PRO A 54 35.27 -3.83 7.06
C PRO A 54 36.67 -4.32 7.51
N ALA A 55 37.00 -4.15 8.78
CA ALA A 55 38.27 -4.56 9.34
C ALA A 55 38.56 -6.08 9.27
N ARG A 56 37.51 -6.91 9.17
CA ARG A 56 37.65 -8.35 8.99
C ARG A 56 38.06 -8.75 7.58
N TYR A 57 37.69 -7.95 6.59
CA TYR A 57 38.12 -8.17 5.20
C TYR A 57 39.54 -7.67 5.00
N ASN A 58 39.82 -6.47 5.49
CA ASN A 58 41.15 -5.86 5.45
C ASN A 58 41.37 -5.02 6.71
N PRO A 59 42.37 -5.33 7.54
CA PRO A 59 42.69 -4.57 8.79
C PRO A 59 42.87 -3.07 8.55
N ALA A 60 43.40 -2.65 7.38
CA ALA A 60 43.54 -1.24 7.03
C ALA A 60 42.20 -0.52 6.97
N TRP A 61 41.11 -1.18 6.67
CA TRP A 61 39.75 -0.62 6.59
C TRP A 61 39.15 -0.25 7.96
N GLN A 62 39.82 -0.58 9.05
CA GLN A 62 39.42 -0.14 10.39
C GLN A 62 39.43 1.39 10.49
N LYS A 63 40.50 2.03 9.97
CA LYS A 63 40.62 3.49 9.91
C LYS A 63 39.95 4.03 8.65
N TRP A 64 39.14 5.04 8.81
CA TRP A 64 38.49 5.71 7.67
C TRP A 64 39.53 6.58 6.96
N ARG A 65 39.81 6.27 5.70
CA ARG A 65 40.71 7.02 4.83
C ARG A 65 40.21 6.97 3.39
N LEU A 66 40.35 8.08 2.65
CA LEU A 66 39.91 8.13 1.23
C LEU A 66 40.69 7.15 0.36
N GLU A 67 41.97 6.92 0.64
CA GLU A 67 42.81 5.98 -0.09
C GLU A 67 42.38 4.51 0.01
N HIS A 68 41.51 4.17 0.97
CA HIS A 68 40.95 2.83 1.12
C HIS A 68 39.64 2.61 0.31
N LEU A 69 39.15 3.63 -0.38
CA LEU A 69 37.90 3.56 -1.15
C LEU A 69 38.20 3.32 -2.62
N PRO A 70 37.39 2.51 -3.33
CA PRO A 70 36.25 1.79 -2.80
C PRO A 70 36.65 0.50 -2.06
N MET A 71 35.97 0.23 -0.93
CA MET A 71 36.11 -1.06 -0.25
C MET A 71 35.23 -2.09 -0.96
N PHE A 72 35.87 -3.15 -1.48
CA PHE A 72 35.20 -4.21 -2.22
C PHE A 72 35.67 -5.58 -1.70
N PRO A 73 34.84 -6.29 -0.88
CA PRO A 73 35.20 -7.60 -0.40
C PRO A 73 35.28 -8.61 -1.54
N GLU A 74 36.42 -9.31 -1.69
CA GLU A 74 36.55 -10.42 -2.67
C GLU A 74 35.67 -11.60 -2.25
N HIS A 75 35.66 -11.92 -0.95
CA HIS A 75 34.88 -12.99 -0.37
C HIS A 75 34.02 -12.46 0.77
N TRP A 76 32.69 -12.58 0.61
CA TRP A 76 31.75 -12.13 1.63
C TRP A 76 31.77 -13.06 2.86
N GLN A 77 31.91 -12.46 4.02
CA GLN A 77 31.90 -13.14 5.32
C GLN A 77 30.68 -12.69 6.12
N LEU A 78 30.07 -13.65 6.81
CA LEU A 78 28.99 -13.38 7.76
C LEU A 78 29.51 -13.63 9.18
N THR A 79 28.95 -12.95 10.15
CA THR A 79 29.24 -13.15 11.58
C THR A 79 27.92 -13.23 12.35
N PRO A 80 27.81 -14.11 13.37
CA PRO A 80 26.69 -14.10 14.27
C PRO A 80 26.59 -12.78 15.03
N LYS A 81 25.41 -12.16 15.03
CA LYS A 81 25.15 -10.94 15.79
C LYS A 81 25.22 -11.24 17.29
N ASP A 82 25.92 -10.38 18.04
CA ASP A 82 26.09 -10.57 19.49
C ASP A 82 24.76 -10.58 20.25
N SER A 83 23.79 -9.76 19.85
CA SER A 83 22.47 -9.66 20.50
C SER A 83 21.63 -10.91 20.42
N VAL A 84 21.87 -11.81 19.45
CA VAL A 84 21.11 -13.04 19.19
C VAL A 84 21.99 -14.28 19.11
N LYS A 85 23.23 -14.20 19.51
CA LYS A 85 24.25 -15.26 19.45
C LYS A 85 23.81 -16.56 20.17
N GLN A 86 23.05 -16.42 21.25
CA GLN A 86 22.53 -17.59 21.97
C GLN A 86 21.53 -18.38 21.13
N GLN A 87 20.60 -17.67 20.46
CA GLN A 87 19.62 -18.32 19.58
C GLN A 87 20.28 -18.93 18.34
N PHE A 88 21.31 -18.27 17.80
CA PHE A 88 22.12 -18.83 16.72
C PHE A 88 22.74 -20.17 17.12
N LYS A 89 23.39 -20.28 18.29
CA LYS A 89 23.97 -21.53 18.80
C LYS A 89 22.94 -22.66 18.97
N VAL A 90 21.71 -22.30 19.41
CA VAL A 90 20.62 -23.28 19.52
C VAL A 90 20.26 -23.83 18.14
N LEU A 91 20.07 -22.94 17.15
CA LEU A 91 19.76 -23.37 15.77
C LEU A 91 20.90 -24.18 15.15
N GLU A 92 22.14 -23.75 15.30
CA GLU A 92 23.31 -24.46 14.82
C GLU A 92 23.35 -25.92 15.34
N SER A 93 23.16 -26.11 16.66
CA SER A 93 23.07 -27.42 17.27
C SER A 93 21.93 -28.28 16.73
N LEU A 94 20.74 -27.68 16.54
CA LEU A 94 19.57 -28.38 16.03
C LEU A 94 19.70 -28.74 14.54
N ILE A 95 20.30 -27.87 13.74
CA ILE A 95 20.58 -28.12 12.31
C ILE A 95 21.52 -29.33 12.14
N HIS A 96 22.57 -29.41 12.94
CA HIS A 96 23.48 -30.57 12.91
C HIS A 96 22.81 -31.91 13.29
N GLN A 97 21.74 -31.86 14.10
CA GLN A 97 20.98 -33.03 14.52
C GLN A 97 19.83 -33.40 13.58
N ALA A 98 19.50 -32.49 12.66
CA ALA A 98 18.35 -32.66 11.78
C ALA A 98 18.62 -33.69 10.66
N SER A 99 17.69 -34.61 10.46
CA SER A 99 17.65 -35.50 9.29
C SER A 99 16.88 -34.87 8.12
N THR A 100 15.98 -33.95 8.44
CA THR A 100 15.15 -33.20 7.48
C THR A 100 14.84 -31.83 8.06
N ILE A 101 14.86 -30.81 7.24
CA ILE A 101 14.59 -29.44 7.66
C ILE A 101 13.40 -28.87 6.85
N THR A 102 12.47 -28.25 7.55
CA THR A 102 11.43 -27.44 6.92
C THR A 102 11.68 -25.95 7.21
N HIS A 103 11.99 -25.23 6.16
CA HIS A 103 12.15 -23.80 6.15
C HIS A 103 10.77 -23.12 6.18
N ALA A 104 10.44 -22.48 7.28
CA ALA A 104 9.20 -21.74 7.50
C ALA A 104 9.47 -20.27 7.82
N GLY A 105 10.35 -19.61 7.06
CA GLY A 105 10.49 -18.15 7.05
C GLY A 105 9.21 -17.51 6.52
N ASP A 106 9.04 -16.21 6.73
CA ASP A 106 7.91 -15.48 6.14
C ASP A 106 7.95 -15.62 4.60
N PRO A 107 6.82 -15.60 3.91
CA PRO A 107 6.75 -15.92 2.48
C PRO A 107 7.19 -14.74 1.61
N ASP A 108 8.35 -14.16 1.91
CA ASP A 108 8.99 -13.11 1.14
C ASP A 108 10.48 -13.40 0.93
N ARG A 109 11.17 -12.56 0.15
CA ARG A 109 12.59 -12.74 -0.16
C ARG A 109 13.49 -12.55 1.07
N GLU A 110 13.11 -11.70 2.02
CA GLU A 110 13.89 -11.50 3.26
C GLU A 110 13.74 -12.69 4.19
N GLY A 111 12.49 -13.21 4.39
CA GLY A 111 12.24 -14.43 5.15
C GLY A 111 12.89 -15.66 4.53
N GLN A 112 12.98 -15.72 3.18
CA GLN A 112 13.72 -16.75 2.49
C GLN A 112 15.23 -16.67 2.77
N LEU A 113 15.81 -15.46 2.62
CA LEU A 113 17.26 -15.27 2.85
C LEU A 113 17.63 -15.53 4.30
N LEU A 114 16.84 -15.05 5.25
CA LEU A 114 17.10 -15.07 6.67
C LEU A 114 17.35 -16.51 7.20
N VAL A 115 16.57 -17.48 6.75
CA VAL A 115 16.77 -18.90 7.12
C VAL A 115 17.85 -19.54 6.25
N ASP A 116 17.85 -19.26 4.93
CA ASP A 116 18.85 -19.81 4.00
C ASP A 116 20.29 -19.41 4.36
N GLU A 117 20.51 -18.20 4.86
CA GLU A 117 21.86 -17.76 5.26
C GLU A 117 22.36 -18.55 6.47
N VAL A 118 21.49 -18.86 7.43
CA VAL A 118 21.84 -19.72 8.58
C VAL A 118 22.15 -21.13 8.13
N LEU A 119 21.31 -21.71 7.26
CA LEU A 119 21.54 -23.05 6.72
C LEU A 119 22.85 -23.17 5.94
N ARG A 120 23.18 -22.15 5.14
CA ARG A 120 24.45 -22.10 4.40
C ARG A 120 25.65 -21.89 5.31
N PHE A 121 25.52 -21.03 6.33
CA PHE A 121 26.59 -20.75 7.27
C PHE A 121 26.96 -21.98 8.10
N VAL A 122 25.95 -22.73 8.54
CA VAL A 122 26.14 -24.00 9.29
C VAL A 122 26.61 -25.14 8.38
N GLY A 123 26.28 -25.10 7.07
CA GLY A 123 26.72 -26.11 6.10
C GLY A 123 25.91 -27.42 6.18
N THR A 124 24.59 -27.33 6.33
CA THR A 124 23.73 -28.52 6.43
C THR A 124 23.74 -29.36 5.17
N GLN A 125 23.70 -30.70 5.35
CA GLN A 125 23.54 -31.71 4.29
C GLN A 125 22.11 -32.29 4.29
N ALA A 126 21.30 -31.99 5.28
CA ALA A 126 19.92 -32.44 5.35
C ALA A 126 19.07 -31.88 4.21
N PRO A 127 18.11 -32.63 3.65
CA PRO A 127 17.15 -32.13 2.70
C PRO A 127 16.32 -31.00 3.32
N VAL A 128 16.16 -29.92 2.56
CA VAL A 128 15.42 -28.71 3.00
C VAL A 128 14.17 -28.54 2.16
N TYR A 129 13.03 -28.49 2.83
CA TYR A 129 11.73 -28.19 2.23
C TYR A 129 11.25 -26.81 2.67
N ARG A 130 10.37 -26.20 1.89
CA ARG A 130 9.81 -24.87 2.11
C ARG A 130 8.31 -24.95 2.30
N VAL A 131 7.78 -24.29 3.35
CA VAL A 131 6.36 -24.05 3.55
C VAL A 131 6.07 -22.54 3.56
N LEU A 132 4.99 -22.13 2.89
CA LEU A 132 4.56 -20.74 2.80
C LEU A 132 3.34 -20.56 3.71
N ILE A 133 3.48 -19.78 4.78
CA ILE A 133 2.45 -19.54 5.79
C ILE A 133 2.08 -18.07 5.78
N ASN A 134 0.97 -17.73 5.13
CA ASN A 134 0.43 -16.36 5.05
C ASN A 134 -0.59 -16.03 6.15
N ASP A 135 -1.11 -17.07 6.84
CA ASP A 135 -2.14 -16.97 7.87
C ASP A 135 -1.75 -17.86 9.05
N LEU A 136 -1.75 -17.29 10.26
CA LEU A 136 -1.37 -17.98 11.50
C LEU A 136 -2.51 -18.74 12.18
N THR A 137 -3.70 -18.80 11.57
CA THR A 137 -4.78 -19.64 12.09
C THR A 137 -4.39 -21.13 12.03
N PRO A 138 -4.77 -21.95 13.02
CA PRO A 138 -4.38 -23.36 13.07
C PRO A 138 -4.71 -24.14 11.80
N THR A 139 -5.85 -23.85 11.18
CA THR A 139 -6.30 -24.52 9.94
C THR A 139 -5.38 -24.18 8.75
N ALA A 140 -5.00 -22.90 8.60
CA ALA A 140 -4.13 -22.47 7.51
C ALA A 140 -2.69 -23.02 7.69
N VAL A 141 -2.16 -22.97 8.92
CA VAL A 141 -0.84 -23.52 9.24
C VAL A 141 -0.80 -25.03 9.00
N ALA A 142 -1.82 -25.77 9.48
CA ALA A 142 -1.91 -27.22 9.27
C ALA A 142 -1.97 -27.59 7.78
N ARG A 143 -2.66 -26.81 6.97
CA ARG A 143 -2.71 -26.99 5.51
C ARG A 143 -1.35 -26.75 4.87
N ALA A 144 -0.69 -25.64 5.20
CA ALA A 144 0.62 -25.30 4.65
C ALA A 144 1.70 -26.37 4.97
N ILE A 145 1.69 -26.92 6.18
CA ILE A 145 2.65 -27.96 6.60
C ILE A 145 2.46 -29.25 5.80
N LYS A 146 1.26 -29.55 5.30
CA LYS A 146 0.96 -30.75 4.50
C LYS A 146 1.44 -30.66 3.05
N THR A 147 1.80 -29.49 2.58
CA THR A 147 2.21 -29.24 1.18
C THR A 147 3.61 -28.60 1.11
N PRO A 148 4.65 -29.25 1.65
CA PRO A 148 6.00 -28.73 1.57
C PRO A 148 6.53 -28.84 0.13
N ARG A 149 7.31 -27.85 -0.29
CA ARG A 149 7.96 -27.81 -1.61
C ARG A 149 9.48 -27.89 -1.43
N ASP A 150 10.19 -28.24 -2.47
CA ASP A 150 11.67 -28.23 -2.43
C ASP A 150 12.17 -26.79 -2.25
N ASN A 151 13.02 -26.55 -1.25
CA ASN A 151 13.56 -25.21 -0.99
C ASN A 151 14.35 -24.63 -2.18
N ARG A 152 14.87 -25.48 -3.06
CA ARG A 152 15.60 -25.07 -4.26
C ARG A 152 14.74 -24.27 -5.24
N GLU A 153 13.42 -24.44 -5.23
CA GLU A 153 12.50 -23.68 -6.06
C GLU A 153 12.47 -22.18 -5.68
N PHE A 154 12.89 -21.85 -4.48
CA PHE A 154 12.87 -20.48 -3.94
C PHE A 154 14.24 -19.78 -3.95
N ARG A 155 15.25 -20.36 -4.60
CA ARG A 155 16.61 -19.79 -4.68
C ARG A 155 16.64 -18.38 -5.23
N SER A 156 15.79 -18.06 -6.20
CA SER A 156 15.70 -16.72 -6.80
C SER A 156 15.36 -15.65 -5.78
N LEU A 157 14.46 -15.94 -4.82
CA LEU A 157 14.12 -15.03 -3.72
C LEU A 157 15.33 -14.78 -2.81
N SER A 158 16.00 -15.88 -2.40
CA SER A 158 17.22 -15.80 -1.57
C SER A 158 18.32 -14.97 -2.26
N HIS A 159 18.56 -15.22 -3.56
CA HIS A 159 19.58 -14.49 -4.32
C HIS A 159 19.22 -13.01 -4.48
N SER A 160 17.95 -12.68 -4.70
CA SER A 160 17.47 -11.29 -4.79
C SER A 160 17.72 -10.52 -3.49
N ALA A 161 17.36 -11.10 -2.34
CA ALA A 161 17.60 -10.48 -1.04
C ALA A 161 19.11 -10.36 -0.72
N LEU A 162 19.90 -11.39 -1.03
CA LEU A 162 21.36 -11.36 -0.85
C LEU A 162 22.04 -10.30 -1.71
N ALA A 163 21.64 -10.18 -2.98
CA ALA A 163 22.17 -9.13 -3.87
C ALA A 163 21.87 -7.74 -3.33
N ARG A 164 20.64 -7.53 -2.84
CA ARG A 164 20.24 -6.29 -2.18
C ARG A 164 21.08 -6.01 -0.93
N GLN A 165 21.25 -6.97 -0.04
CA GLN A 165 22.04 -6.83 1.20
C GLN A 165 23.49 -6.39 0.88
N ARG A 166 24.12 -7.04 -0.13
CA ARG A 166 25.48 -6.71 -0.57
C ARG A 166 25.56 -5.32 -1.21
N ALA A 167 24.59 -4.98 -2.07
CA ALA A 167 24.52 -3.66 -2.68
C ALA A 167 24.34 -2.55 -1.63
N ASP A 168 23.47 -2.78 -0.63
CA ASP A 168 23.26 -1.84 0.48
C ASP A 168 24.53 -1.66 1.31
N TRP A 169 25.29 -2.73 1.56
CA TRP A 169 26.59 -2.64 2.24
C TRP A 169 27.62 -1.86 1.42
N LEU A 170 27.80 -2.23 0.15
CA LEU A 170 28.78 -1.56 -0.74
C LEU A 170 28.48 -0.07 -0.89
N PHE A 171 27.23 0.25 -1.18
CA PHE A 171 26.78 1.63 -1.38
C PHE A 171 26.90 2.42 -0.07
N GLY A 172 26.32 1.88 1.00
CA GLY A 172 26.24 2.57 2.29
C GLY A 172 27.61 2.86 2.89
N ILE A 173 28.47 1.84 2.99
CA ILE A 173 29.79 1.99 3.62
C ILE A 173 30.71 2.92 2.82
N ASN A 174 30.82 2.69 1.50
CA ASN A 174 31.75 3.46 0.68
C ASN A 174 31.33 4.94 0.60
N LEU A 175 30.07 5.21 0.30
CA LEU A 175 29.61 6.59 0.17
C LEU A 175 29.53 7.33 1.51
N SER A 176 29.12 6.65 2.60
CA SER A 176 29.13 7.29 3.92
C SER A 176 30.54 7.70 4.33
N ARG A 177 31.55 6.84 4.13
CA ARG A 177 32.93 7.19 4.42
C ARG A 177 33.46 8.28 3.49
N PHE A 178 33.16 8.19 2.20
CA PHE A 178 33.59 9.19 1.23
C PHE A 178 33.07 10.59 1.58
N TYR A 179 31.76 10.73 1.74
CA TYR A 179 31.17 12.04 2.06
C TYR A 179 31.60 12.56 3.44
N THR A 180 31.65 11.69 4.44
CA THR A 180 32.12 12.07 5.78
C THR A 180 33.51 12.63 5.74
N LEU A 181 34.48 11.93 5.13
CA LEU A 181 35.84 12.36 5.04
C LEU A 181 36.03 13.63 4.18
N SER A 182 35.30 13.72 3.07
CA SER A 182 35.34 14.88 2.19
C SER A 182 34.83 16.16 2.86
N TYR A 183 33.73 16.07 3.62
CA TYR A 183 33.20 17.22 4.36
C TYR A 183 34.05 17.56 5.59
N GLN A 184 34.65 16.58 6.27
CA GLN A 184 35.60 16.82 7.36
C GLN A 184 36.85 17.56 6.88
N GLN A 185 37.34 17.32 5.66
CA GLN A 185 38.43 18.09 5.06
C GLN A 185 38.04 19.55 4.80
N GLN A 186 36.75 19.86 4.69
CA GLN A 186 36.24 21.22 4.53
C GLN A 186 35.89 21.90 5.86
N GLY A 187 36.22 21.24 7.00
CA GLY A 187 35.99 21.78 8.34
C GLY A 187 34.64 21.40 8.95
N GLU A 188 33.82 20.64 8.27
CA GLU A 188 32.53 20.13 8.79
C GLU A 188 32.75 19.05 9.85
N GLN A 189 31.82 18.93 10.78
CA GLN A 189 31.84 17.92 11.85
C GLN A 189 30.66 16.94 11.69
N GLY A 190 30.89 15.69 12.09
CA GLY A 190 29.87 14.67 12.11
C GLY A 190 30.10 13.55 11.10
N VAL A 191 29.12 12.63 11.03
CA VAL A 191 29.09 11.50 10.10
C VAL A 191 27.95 11.69 9.11
N TYR A 192 28.29 11.71 7.82
CA TYR A 192 27.32 11.82 6.73
C TYR A 192 26.93 10.43 6.27
N SER A 193 25.81 9.94 6.81
CA SER A 193 25.29 8.62 6.45
C SER A 193 24.62 8.66 5.08
N VAL A 194 25.04 7.77 4.19
CA VAL A 194 24.46 7.61 2.85
C VAL A 194 23.82 6.23 2.74
N GLY A 195 22.60 6.19 2.25
CA GLY A 195 21.87 4.94 2.04
C GLY A 195 21.12 4.95 0.73
N ARG A 196 21.03 3.77 0.11
CA ARG A 196 20.40 3.59 -1.21
C ARG A 196 18.91 4.00 -1.27
N VAL A 197 18.22 4.01 -0.14
CA VAL A 197 16.81 4.42 -0.02
C VAL A 197 16.71 5.79 0.64
N GLN A 198 17.35 5.95 1.81
CA GLN A 198 17.20 7.18 2.62
C GLN A 198 17.69 8.43 1.90
N THR A 199 18.82 8.36 1.19
CA THR A 199 19.42 9.54 0.53
C THR A 199 18.59 10.01 -0.66
N PRO A 200 18.13 9.15 -1.58
CA PRO A 200 17.20 9.57 -2.63
C PRO A 200 15.87 10.13 -2.09
N VAL A 201 15.31 9.52 -1.03
CA VAL A 201 14.09 10.04 -0.40
C VAL A 201 14.32 11.44 0.18
N LEU A 202 15.43 11.65 0.88
CA LEU A 202 15.83 12.98 1.37
C LEU A 202 15.97 13.97 0.21
N GLY A 203 16.62 13.56 -0.88
CA GLY A 203 16.76 14.39 -2.08
C GLY A 203 15.41 14.85 -2.66
N LEU A 204 14.43 13.94 -2.76
CA LEU A 204 13.09 14.27 -3.21
C LEU A 204 12.37 15.25 -2.29
N VAL A 205 12.56 15.13 -0.96
CA VAL A 205 11.98 16.08 0.01
C VAL A 205 12.63 17.46 -0.15
N VAL A 206 13.95 17.53 -0.21
CA VAL A 206 14.67 18.80 -0.39
C VAL A 206 14.31 19.48 -1.71
N GLU A 207 14.19 18.71 -2.80
CA GLU A 207 13.75 19.26 -4.10
C GLU A 207 12.32 19.81 -4.02
N ARG A 208 11.41 19.10 -3.30
CA ARG A 208 10.05 19.57 -3.06
C ARG A 208 10.03 20.86 -2.23
N ASP A 209 10.81 20.92 -1.14
CA ASP A 209 10.90 22.10 -0.30
C ASP A 209 11.44 23.30 -1.09
N ASN A 210 12.52 23.12 -1.87
CA ASN A 210 13.03 24.16 -2.74
C ASN A 210 12.00 24.65 -3.77
N THR A 211 11.20 23.71 -4.32
CA THR A 211 10.12 24.07 -5.26
C THR A 211 9.04 24.91 -4.60
N ILE A 212 8.68 24.59 -3.34
CA ILE A 212 7.70 25.34 -2.57
C ILE A 212 8.25 26.72 -2.18
N GLU A 213 9.48 26.79 -1.67
CA GLU A 213 10.11 28.04 -1.21
C GLU A 213 10.34 29.03 -2.36
N ASN A 214 10.70 28.53 -3.54
CA ASN A 214 10.92 29.37 -4.73
C ASN A 214 9.68 29.57 -5.59
N PHE A 215 8.50 29.08 -5.14
CA PHE A 215 7.28 29.18 -5.92
C PHE A 215 6.83 30.64 -6.06
N GLN A 216 6.56 31.04 -7.31
CA GLN A 216 6.02 32.36 -7.65
C GLN A 216 4.55 32.23 -8.02
N PRO A 217 3.63 32.69 -7.15
CA PRO A 217 2.20 32.65 -7.46
C PRO A 217 1.87 33.52 -8.66
N LYS A 218 1.08 32.98 -9.60
CA LYS A 218 0.60 33.72 -10.78
C LYS A 218 -0.91 33.82 -10.73
N PRO A 219 -1.51 35.00 -10.98
CA PRO A 219 -2.96 35.15 -11.13
C PRO A 219 -3.42 34.44 -12.41
N TRP A 220 -4.60 33.86 -12.35
CA TRP A 220 -5.28 33.27 -13.49
C TRP A 220 -6.79 33.47 -13.39
N TYR A 221 -7.48 33.46 -14.52
CA TYR A 221 -8.86 33.85 -14.65
C TYR A 221 -9.71 32.67 -15.14
N ARG A 222 -10.74 32.33 -14.34
CA ARG A 222 -11.73 31.33 -14.70
C ARG A 222 -13.04 32.05 -15.03
N ILE A 223 -13.55 31.83 -16.24
CA ILE A 223 -14.80 32.43 -16.68
C ILE A 223 -15.91 31.41 -16.47
N GLU A 224 -17.00 31.86 -15.83
CA GLU A 224 -18.19 31.05 -15.55
C GLU A 224 -19.41 31.78 -16.10
N GLY A 225 -20.20 31.09 -16.96
CA GLY A 225 -21.47 31.57 -17.45
C GLY A 225 -22.63 30.86 -16.76
N GLN A 226 -23.69 31.59 -16.41
CA GLN A 226 -24.98 31.08 -15.97
C GLN A 226 -25.92 30.99 -17.17
N PHE A 227 -26.45 29.80 -17.41
CA PHE A 227 -27.27 29.48 -18.57
C PHE A 227 -28.64 28.97 -18.15
N HIS A 228 -29.68 29.34 -18.89
CA HIS A 228 -31.00 28.73 -18.80
C HIS A 228 -31.54 28.40 -20.20
N ALA A 229 -32.46 27.45 -20.30
CA ALA A 229 -33.12 27.14 -21.57
C ALA A 229 -34.01 28.30 -22.01
N SER A 230 -34.04 28.57 -23.31
CA SER A 230 -34.79 29.72 -23.83
C SER A 230 -36.29 29.43 -24.02
N GLU A 231 -36.74 28.18 -23.95
CA GLU A 231 -38.14 27.81 -24.11
C GLU A 231 -38.84 27.56 -22.77
N PRO A 232 -40.02 28.18 -22.53
CA PRO A 232 -40.67 28.24 -21.22
C PRO A 232 -41.44 26.97 -20.82
N GLU A 233 -41.56 25.95 -21.67
CA GLU A 233 -42.43 24.77 -21.35
C GLU A 233 -41.87 23.81 -20.32
N ALA A 234 -40.59 23.90 -20.02
CA ALA A 234 -39.96 23.16 -18.94
C ALA A 234 -38.93 24.09 -18.27
N ASP A 235 -39.34 24.90 -17.30
CA ASP A 235 -38.45 25.78 -16.53
C ASP A 235 -37.29 24.98 -15.90
N PRO A 236 -36.27 24.53 -16.67
CA PRO A 236 -35.17 23.81 -16.14
C PRO A 236 -34.30 24.77 -15.32
N ALA A 237 -33.95 24.33 -14.13
CA ALA A 237 -33.12 25.10 -13.23
C ALA A 237 -31.85 25.62 -13.96
N PRO A 238 -31.47 26.89 -13.73
CA PRO A 238 -30.27 27.45 -14.35
C PRO A 238 -29.04 26.65 -13.96
N PHE A 239 -28.10 26.53 -14.89
CA PHE A 239 -26.86 25.79 -14.66
C PHE A 239 -25.62 26.65 -14.96
N THR A 240 -24.52 26.37 -14.28
CA THR A 240 -23.25 27.06 -14.48
C THR A 240 -22.33 26.26 -15.35
N ALA A 241 -21.76 26.86 -16.40
CA ALA A 241 -20.75 26.23 -17.25
C ALA A 241 -19.47 27.06 -17.24
N ARG A 242 -18.32 26.37 -17.34
CA ARG A 242 -16.99 26.98 -17.41
C ARG A 242 -16.54 27.14 -18.84
N TRP A 243 -15.98 28.29 -19.15
CA TRP A 243 -15.34 28.51 -20.44
C TRP A 243 -14.22 27.50 -20.70
N LEU A 244 -14.12 27.06 -21.94
CA LEU A 244 -13.07 26.20 -22.44
C LEU A 244 -12.17 27.00 -23.37
N PRO A 245 -10.85 27.07 -23.13
CA PRO A 245 -9.93 27.70 -24.05
C PRO A 245 -9.92 26.97 -25.38
N ASP A 246 -9.62 27.69 -26.45
CA ASP A 246 -9.36 27.17 -27.77
C ASP A 246 -7.88 27.36 -28.16
N ASP A 247 -7.50 26.76 -29.27
CA ASP A 247 -6.11 26.75 -29.73
C ASP A 247 -5.59 28.15 -30.15
N THR A 248 -6.47 29.12 -30.38
CA THR A 248 -6.08 30.48 -30.78
C THR A 248 -5.53 31.30 -29.61
N LEU A 249 -5.75 30.86 -28.37
CA LEU A 249 -5.34 31.55 -27.16
C LEU A 249 -4.16 30.91 -26.43
N GLN A 250 -3.46 29.98 -27.06
CA GLN A 250 -2.33 29.25 -26.48
C GLN A 250 -1.27 30.14 -25.83
N GLU A 251 -0.94 31.28 -26.42
CA GLU A 251 0.04 32.25 -25.89
C GLU A 251 -0.38 32.91 -24.59
N HIS A 252 -1.67 32.84 -24.25
CA HIS A 252 -2.25 33.43 -23.07
C HIS A 252 -2.61 32.38 -22.00
N LEU A 253 -2.28 31.11 -22.23
CA LEU A 253 -2.52 29.99 -21.33
C LEU A 253 -1.22 29.52 -20.67
N ASP A 254 -1.34 28.95 -19.47
CA ASP A 254 -0.25 28.20 -18.88
C ASP A 254 -0.31 26.71 -19.24
N GLU A 255 0.63 25.91 -18.68
CA GLU A 255 0.75 24.46 -18.91
C GLU A 255 -0.51 23.67 -18.49
N GLU A 256 -1.34 24.22 -17.61
CA GLU A 256 -2.61 23.63 -17.18
C GLU A 256 -3.82 24.21 -17.93
N ASN A 257 -3.60 24.92 -19.05
CA ASN A 257 -4.62 25.60 -19.86
C ASN A 257 -5.44 26.62 -19.05
N ARG A 258 -4.81 27.33 -18.10
CA ARG A 258 -5.44 28.42 -17.34
C ARG A 258 -5.15 29.76 -18.02
N LEU A 259 -6.20 30.59 -18.19
CA LEU A 259 -6.07 31.90 -18.80
C LEU A 259 -5.33 32.87 -17.87
N LEU A 260 -4.22 33.44 -18.34
CA LEU A 260 -3.39 34.38 -17.57
C LEU A 260 -3.69 35.85 -17.88
N ASN A 261 -4.42 36.12 -18.95
CA ASN A 261 -4.70 37.47 -19.41
C ASN A 261 -6.12 37.94 -18.99
N ARG A 262 -6.19 38.94 -18.11
CA ARG A 262 -7.43 39.48 -17.60
C ARG A 262 -8.25 40.20 -18.68
N GLY A 263 -7.59 40.96 -19.60
CA GLY A 263 -8.30 41.69 -20.66
C GLY A 263 -9.04 40.75 -21.62
N ILE A 264 -8.45 39.59 -21.92
CA ILE A 264 -9.13 38.54 -22.70
C ILE A 264 -10.30 37.95 -21.95
N ALA A 265 -10.19 37.76 -20.63
CA ALA A 265 -11.31 37.28 -19.82
C ALA A 265 -12.47 38.28 -19.81
N GLU A 266 -12.18 39.57 -19.70
CA GLU A 266 -13.18 40.67 -19.74
C GLU A 266 -13.86 40.75 -21.11
N GLN A 267 -13.10 40.59 -22.20
CA GLN A 267 -13.65 40.56 -23.55
C GLN A 267 -14.61 39.38 -23.75
N ILE A 268 -14.22 38.17 -23.35
CA ILE A 268 -15.10 37.00 -23.44
C ILE A 268 -16.40 37.19 -22.66
N VAL A 269 -16.33 37.72 -21.44
CA VAL A 269 -17.54 38.01 -20.65
C VAL A 269 -18.44 39.02 -21.35
N SER A 270 -17.87 40.09 -21.89
CA SER A 270 -18.62 41.10 -22.66
C SER A 270 -19.28 40.51 -23.90
N ASP A 271 -18.62 39.61 -24.59
CA ASP A 271 -19.12 38.96 -25.81
C ASP A 271 -20.36 38.10 -25.55
N ILE A 272 -20.42 37.40 -24.40
CA ILE A 272 -21.39 36.35 -24.17
C ILE A 272 -22.57 36.79 -23.28
N GLN A 273 -22.41 37.79 -22.42
CA GLN A 273 -23.43 38.18 -21.46
C GLN A 273 -24.69 38.69 -22.16
N GLY A 274 -25.86 38.16 -21.79
CA GLY A 274 -27.14 38.46 -22.42
C GLY A 274 -27.29 37.89 -23.83
N ARG A 275 -26.39 37.03 -24.29
CA ARG A 275 -26.41 36.48 -25.64
C ARG A 275 -27.02 35.08 -25.72
N PRO A 276 -27.79 34.81 -26.79
CA PRO A 276 -28.25 33.47 -27.06
C PRO A 276 -27.09 32.55 -27.49
N GLY A 277 -27.19 31.30 -27.10
CA GLY A 277 -26.31 30.23 -27.51
C GLY A 277 -27.10 28.95 -27.77
N HIS A 278 -26.41 27.85 -27.95
CA HIS A 278 -27.03 26.54 -28.12
C HIS A 278 -26.19 25.44 -27.47
N ILE A 279 -26.82 24.33 -27.16
CA ILE A 279 -26.14 23.14 -26.69
C ILE A 279 -25.43 22.48 -27.88
N SER A 280 -24.10 22.48 -27.87
CA SER A 280 -23.28 21.85 -28.92
C SER A 280 -22.93 20.39 -28.61
N GLU A 281 -22.97 19.97 -27.35
CA GLU A 281 -22.80 18.58 -26.91
C GLU A 281 -23.67 18.33 -25.68
N SER A 282 -24.45 17.26 -25.70
CA SER A 282 -25.20 16.74 -24.55
C SER A 282 -24.88 15.28 -24.38
N ARG A 283 -24.30 14.89 -23.24
CA ARG A 283 -23.95 13.51 -22.96
C ARG A 283 -24.24 13.18 -21.51
N PHE A 284 -25.07 12.16 -21.31
CA PHE A 284 -25.36 11.60 -20.00
C PHE A 284 -25.20 10.09 -20.06
N ARG A 285 -24.49 9.54 -19.06
CA ARG A 285 -24.30 8.09 -18.95
C ARG A 285 -24.24 7.67 -17.50
N ASP A 286 -24.75 6.49 -17.23
CA ASP A 286 -24.56 5.84 -15.94
C ASP A 286 -23.28 5.00 -16.01
N ARG A 287 -22.35 5.25 -15.07
CA ARG A 287 -21.04 4.61 -15.01
C ARG A 287 -20.96 3.75 -13.75
N PRO A 288 -20.83 2.44 -13.89
CA PRO A 288 -20.55 1.57 -12.77
C PRO A 288 -19.08 1.75 -12.32
N GLU A 289 -18.90 1.83 -11.01
CA GLU A 289 -17.59 1.90 -10.35
C GLU A 289 -17.43 0.63 -9.50
N ALA A 290 -16.46 -0.20 -9.88
CA ALA A 290 -16.12 -1.41 -9.14
C ALA A 290 -15.50 -1.07 -7.76
N PRO A 291 -15.61 -1.97 -6.77
CA PRO A 291 -14.96 -1.77 -5.49
C PRO A 291 -13.43 -1.68 -5.65
N PRO A 292 -12.77 -0.89 -4.81
CA PRO A 292 -11.32 -0.86 -4.78
C PRO A 292 -10.77 -2.23 -4.38
N LEU A 293 -9.62 -2.63 -4.94
CA LEU A 293 -8.96 -3.88 -4.56
C LEU A 293 -8.64 -3.88 -3.06
N PRO A 294 -8.56 -5.05 -2.42
CA PRO A 294 -8.09 -5.19 -1.05
C PRO A 294 -6.76 -4.50 -0.79
N LEU A 295 -6.31 -4.45 0.44
CA LEU A 295 -5.17 -3.66 0.86
C LEU A 295 -3.84 -4.41 0.68
N SER A 296 -2.83 -3.70 0.18
CA SER A 296 -1.42 -3.97 0.42
C SER A 296 -0.93 -3.10 1.59
N LEU A 297 0.29 -3.33 2.08
CA LEU A 297 0.84 -2.50 3.16
C LEU A 297 0.92 -1.02 2.77
N SER A 298 1.40 -0.71 1.58
CA SER A 298 1.52 0.68 1.12
C SER A 298 0.16 1.39 1.05
N VAL A 299 -0.85 0.72 0.50
CA VAL A 299 -2.22 1.29 0.43
C VAL A 299 -2.83 1.44 1.83
N LEU A 300 -2.61 0.47 2.73
CA LEU A 300 -3.04 0.56 4.12
C LEU A 300 -2.39 1.77 4.84
N GLN A 301 -1.10 2.00 4.61
CA GLN A 301 -0.37 3.15 5.18
C GLN A 301 -0.90 4.49 4.63
N ILE A 302 -1.16 4.57 3.33
CA ILE A 302 -1.72 5.77 2.69
C ILE A 302 -3.11 6.07 3.28
N GLU A 303 -4.00 5.08 3.32
CA GLU A 303 -5.36 5.26 3.83
C GLU A 303 -5.39 5.60 5.33
N ALA A 304 -4.56 4.94 6.15
CA ALA A 304 -4.46 5.24 7.57
C ALA A 304 -3.85 6.63 7.82
N GLY A 305 -2.87 7.04 7.03
CA GLY A 305 -2.30 8.39 7.06
C GLY A 305 -3.34 9.44 6.71
N ARG A 306 -4.09 9.23 5.63
CA ARG A 306 -5.15 10.13 5.16
C ARG A 306 -6.29 10.26 6.16
N LEU A 307 -6.80 9.13 6.69
CA LEU A 307 -7.99 9.08 7.55
C LEU A 307 -7.70 9.36 9.03
N TYR A 308 -6.56 8.90 9.52
CA TYR A 308 -6.29 8.89 10.96
C TYR A 308 -5.00 9.62 11.36
N ARG A 309 -4.26 10.20 10.40
CA ARG A 309 -2.98 10.87 10.61
C ARG A 309 -1.90 9.96 11.24
N MET A 310 -1.99 8.65 10.98
CA MET A 310 -1.04 7.67 11.48
C MET A 310 0.22 7.65 10.61
N GLY A 311 1.39 7.59 11.25
CA GLY A 311 2.66 7.44 10.54
C GLY A 311 2.84 6.02 9.98
N ALA A 312 3.60 5.89 8.87
CA ALA A 312 3.78 4.61 8.18
C ALA A 312 4.33 3.50 9.09
N LYS A 313 5.28 3.83 9.98
CA LYS A 313 5.83 2.88 10.96
C LYS A 313 4.77 2.43 11.96
N GLU A 314 3.99 3.35 12.51
CA GLU A 314 2.91 3.05 13.46
C GLU A 314 1.87 2.10 12.84
N VAL A 315 1.51 2.33 11.56
CA VAL A 315 0.58 1.46 10.83
C VAL A 315 1.16 0.05 10.68
N LEU A 316 2.43 -0.08 10.31
CA LEU A 316 3.10 -1.37 10.20
C LEU A 316 3.16 -2.10 11.53
N ASP A 317 3.59 -1.44 12.60
CA ASP A 317 3.71 -2.04 13.94
C ASP A 317 2.33 -2.50 14.46
N THR A 318 1.29 -1.70 14.20
CA THR A 318 -0.11 -2.03 14.55
C THR A 318 -0.63 -3.23 13.75
N ALA A 319 -0.38 -3.26 12.44
CA ALA A 319 -0.76 -4.38 11.59
C ALA A 319 -0.01 -5.67 11.99
N GLN A 320 1.26 -5.55 12.36
CA GLN A 320 2.05 -6.67 12.88
C GLN A 320 1.43 -7.26 14.17
N ASN A 321 0.97 -6.43 15.10
CA ASN A 321 0.27 -6.87 16.30
C ASN A 321 -1.07 -7.56 15.97
N LEU A 322 -1.84 -7.03 15.03
CA LEU A 322 -3.07 -7.67 14.56
C LEU A 322 -2.82 -9.06 13.97
N TYR A 323 -1.72 -9.24 13.27
CA TYR A 323 -1.30 -10.50 12.68
C TYR A 323 -0.75 -11.48 13.74
N GLU A 324 0.24 -11.06 14.53
CA GLU A 324 0.97 -11.98 15.43
C GLU A 324 0.22 -12.28 16.72
N ARG A 325 -0.29 -11.24 17.38
CA ARG A 325 -0.94 -11.35 18.69
C ARG A 325 -2.41 -11.72 18.55
N HIS A 326 -3.15 -10.97 17.74
CA HIS A 326 -4.59 -11.13 17.61
C HIS A 326 -4.97 -12.16 16.55
N GLN A 327 -4.12 -12.41 15.57
CA GLN A 327 -4.37 -13.33 14.44
C GLN A 327 -5.66 -12.96 13.66
N LEU A 328 -5.98 -11.68 13.60
CA LEU A 328 -7.19 -11.15 12.97
C LEU A 328 -7.02 -10.80 11.49
N ILE A 329 -5.79 -10.62 11.04
CA ILE A 329 -5.45 -10.33 9.65
C ILE A 329 -4.39 -11.30 9.12
N THR A 330 -4.29 -11.39 7.79
CA THR A 330 -3.22 -12.12 7.11
C THR A 330 -1.90 -11.34 7.14
N TYR A 331 -0.84 -11.88 6.54
CA TYR A 331 0.51 -11.32 6.59
C TYR A 331 0.54 -9.83 6.19
N PRO A 332 1.03 -8.93 7.08
CA PRO A 332 0.85 -7.50 6.91
C PRO A 332 1.85 -6.83 5.96
N ARG A 333 2.98 -7.48 5.62
CA ARG A 333 3.99 -6.88 4.73
C ARG A 333 3.77 -7.27 3.27
N SER A 334 2.52 -7.51 2.90
CA SER A 334 2.16 -7.83 1.53
C SER A 334 2.13 -6.58 0.65
N ASP A 335 2.71 -6.68 -0.53
CA ASP A 335 2.63 -5.73 -1.63
C ASP A 335 1.52 -6.08 -2.64
N CYS A 336 0.94 -7.27 -2.51
CA CYS A 336 -0.15 -7.76 -3.35
C CYS A 336 -1.51 -7.22 -2.90
N ARG A 337 -2.41 -7.00 -3.86
CA ARG A 337 -3.79 -6.57 -3.65
C ARG A 337 -4.82 -7.58 -4.15
N TYR A 338 -4.36 -8.76 -4.57
CA TYR A 338 -5.20 -9.82 -5.13
C TYR A 338 -5.31 -10.98 -4.15
N LEU A 339 -6.31 -11.83 -4.39
CA LEU A 339 -6.66 -12.96 -3.54
C LEU A 339 -6.65 -14.25 -4.36
N PRO A 340 -6.17 -15.38 -3.78
CA PRO A 340 -6.33 -16.69 -4.40
C PRO A 340 -7.80 -17.07 -4.58
N GLU A 341 -8.13 -17.66 -5.69
CA GLU A 341 -9.51 -18.09 -5.98
C GLU A 341 -10.01 -19.13 -4.97
N GLU A 342 -9.14 -20.01 -4.48
CA GLU A 342 -9.47 -20.99 -3.45
C GLU A 342 -9.95 -20.36 -2.12
N HIS A 343 -9.46 -19.17 -1.77
CA HIS A 343 -9.89 -18.47 -0.54
C HIS A 343 -11.34 -18.00 -0.61
N HIS A 344 -11.92 -17.89 -1.80
CA HIS A 344 -13.32 -17.50 -1.96
C HIS A 344 -14.26 -18.49 -1.29
N ALA A 345 -13.94 -19.79 -1.27
CA ALA A 345 -14.75 -20.81 -0.59
C ALA A 345 -14.91 -20.54 0.93
N GLN A 346 -13.99 -19.79 1.54
CA GLN A 346 -14.02 -19.43 2.95
C GLN A 346 -14.65 -18.06 3.21
N ALA A 347 -15.05 -17.33 2.16
CA ALA A 347 -15.54 -15.95 2.26
C ALA A 347 -16.70 -15.79 3.26
N GLY A 348 -17.71 -16.65 3.19
CA GLY A 348 -18.84 -16.62 4.12
C GLY A 348 -18.43 -16.84 5.58
N GLN A 349 -17.40 -17.66 5.84
CA GLN A 349 -16.87 -17.87 7.19
C GLN A 349 -16.14 -16.62 7.71
N VAL A 350 -15.31 -15.99 6.86
CA VAL A 350 -14.58 -14.77 7.21
C VAL A 350 -15.54 -13.61 7.46
N VAL A 351 -16.54 -13.42 6.59
CA VAL A 351 -17.56 -12.36 6.77
C VAL A 351 -18.30 -12.52 8.11
N ARG A 352 -18.74 -13.74 8.44
CA ARG A 352 -19.36 -14.00 9.76
C ARG A 352 -18.42 -13.75 10.92
N ALA A 353 -17.14 -14.07 10.81
CA ALA A 353 -16.14 -13.79 11.84
C ALA A 353 -15.93 -12.30 12.04
N VAL A 354 -15.85 -11.54 10.96
CA VAL A 354 -15.74 -10.07 10.98
C VAL A 354 -16.91 -9.43 11.71
N SER A 355 -18.15 -9.86 11.44
CA SER A 355 -19.35 -9.33 12.09
C SER A 355 -19.35 -9.55 13.62
N ARG A 356 -18.79 -10.67 14.08
CA ARG A 356 -18.68 -10.97 15.52
C ARG A 356 -17.63 -10.13 16.26
N VAL A 357 -16.52 -9.77 15.57
CA VAL A 357 -15.49 -8.90 16.18
C VAL A 357 -15.95 -7.45 16.22
N ALA A 358 -16.84 -7.06 15.31
CA ALA A 358 -17.26 -5.69 15.13
C ALA A 358 -18.73 -5.58 14.72
N THR A 359 -19.54 -5.53 15.72
CA THR A 359 -21.01 -5.49 15.59
C THR A 359 -21.53 -4.26 14.83
N GLU A 360 -20.77 -3.18 14.77
CA GLU A 360 -21.14 -1.99 13.99
C GLU A 360 -21.23 -2.21 12.48
N LEU A 361 -20.62 -3.29 11.95
CA LEU A 361 -20.71 -3.67 10.54
C LEU A 361 -21.80 -4.73 10.26
N GLU A 362 -22.41 -5.29 11.29
CA GLU A 362 -23.39 -6.37 11.14
C GLU A 362 -24.57 -6.00 10.21
N PRO A 363 -25.18 -4.81 10.34
CA PRO A 363 -26.25 -4.41 9.42
C PRO A 363 -25.79 -4.32 7.95
N LEU A 364 -24.53 -3.94 7.72
CA LEU A 364 -23.96 -3.82 6.37
C LEU A 364 -23.61 -5.19 5.81
N THR A 365 -23.14 -6.12 6.63
CA THR A 365 -22.78 -7.49 6.15
C THR A 365 -23.99 -8.28 5.70
N ALA A 366 -25.17 -8.00 6.22
CA ALA A 366 -26.43 -8.61 5.77
C ALA A 366 -26.81 -8.24 4.31
N LEU A 367 -26.28 -7.15 3.80
CA LEU A 367 -26.51 -6.67 2.43
C LEU A 367 -25.50 -7.24 1.42
N LEU A 368 -24.52 -8.04 1.86
CA LEU A 368 -23.43 -8.52 1.02
C LEU A 368 -23.73 -9.93 0.48
N ASP A 369 -23.43 -10.13 -0.79
CA ASP A 369 -23.47 -11.47 -1.41
C ASP A 369 -22.08 -12.10 -1.41
N THR A 370 -21.84 -13.03 -0.49
CA THR A 370 -20.56 -13.75 -0.38
C THR A 370 -20.25 -14.68 -1.54
N ASN A 371 -21.19 -14.93 -2.46
CA ASN A 371 -20.96 -15.68 -3.70
C ASN A 371 -20.40 -14.78 -4.81
N ARG A 372 -20.50 -13.47 -4.66
CA ARG A 372 -19.98 -12.50 -5.63
C ARG A 372 -18.47 -12.57 -5.69
N ARG A 373 -17.91 -12.55 -6.90
CA ARG A 373 -16.47 -12.48 -7.15
C ARG A 373 -16.13 -11.15 -7.80
N SER A 374 -15.40 -10.30 -7.08
CA SER A 374 -14.81 -9.10 -7.66
C SER A 374 -13.55 -9.43 -8.47
N ALA A 375 -12.97 -8.43 -9.13
CA ALA A 375 -11.68 -8.56 -9.83
C ALA A 375 -10.50 -8.85 -8.90
N ALA A 376 -10.69 -8.82 -7.58
CA ALA A 376 -9.67 -9.14 -6.59
C ALA A 376 -9.28 -10.63 -6.58
N TRP A 377 -10.21 -11.52 -6.93
CA TRP A 377 -9.98 -12.96 -6.96
C TRP A 377 -9.29 -13.35 -8.27
N ASN A 378 -7.96 -13.50 -8.24
CA ASN A 378 -7.17 -13.74 -9.43
C ASN A 378 -5.82 -14.40 -9.11
N ASP A 379 -5.72 -15.72 -9.28
CA ASP A 379 -4.52 -16.51 -9.01
C ASP A 379 -3.31 -16.04 -9.84
N LYS A 380 -3.52 -15.56 -11.06
CA LYS A 380 -2.42 -15.10 -11.94
C LYS A 380 -1.72 -13.84 -11.44
N LYS A 381 -2.34 -13.12 -10.51
CA LYS A 381 -1.84 -11.88 -9.91
C LYS A 381 -1.44 -12.05 -8.43
N VAL A 382 -1.51 -13.27 -7.93
CA VAL A 382 -1.01 -13.66 -6.60
C VAL A 382 0.32 -14.38 -6.80
N ASP A 383 1.34 -13.87 -6.16
CA ASP A 383 2.69 -14.48 -6.18
C ASP A 383 2.98 -15.11 -4.81
N ALA A 384 4.04 -14.69 -4.12
CA ALA A 384 4.38 -15.17 -2.79
C ALA A 384 3.37 -14.78 -1.71
N HIS A 385 2.72 -13.64 -1.89
CA HIS A 385 1.71 -13.10 -0.99
C HIS A 385 0.38 -12.83 -1.70
N HIS A 386 -0.70 -12.82 -0.91
CA HIS A 386 -1.98 -12.24 -1.29
C HIS A 386 -2.25 -10.97 -0.48
N ALA A 387 -3.34 -10.26 -0.79
CA ALA A 387 -3.74 -9.05 -0.09
C ALA A 387 -3.93 -9.25 1.43
N ILE A 388 -3.77 -8.16 2.18
CA ILE A 388 -4.06 -8.12 3.61
C ILE A 388 -5.57 -8.16 3.81
N ILE A 389 -6.09 -9.26 4.39
CA ILE A 389 -7.52 -9.48 4.62
C ILE A 389 -7.77 -9.96 6.06
N PRO A 390 -9.01 -9.88 6.56
CA PRO A 390 -9.37 -10.50 7.82
C PRO A 390 -9.22 -12.04 7.74
N THR A 391 -8.92 -12.65 8.88
CA THR A 391 -8.95 -14.12 9.03
C THR A 391 -10.34 -14.60 9.45
N ALA A 392 -10.57 -15.92 9.46
CA ALA A 392 -11.79 -16.52 9.97
C ALA A 392 -11.89 -16.50 11.50
N ARG A 393 -10.97 -15.81 12.21
CA ARG A 393 -11.00 -15.71 13.66
C ARG A 393 -12.07 -14.72 14.12
N ALA A 394 -12.97 -15.21 14.97
CA ALA A 394 -14.14 -14.45 15.43
C ALA A 394 -13.89 -13.64 16.73
N THR A 395 -12.70 -13.73 17.33
CA THR A 395 -12.37 -13.04 18.59
C THR A 395 -10.91 -12.60 18.61
N ALA A 396 -10.65 -11.41 19.12
CA ALA A 396 -9.30 -10.93 19.39
C ALA A 396 -8.69 -11.60 20.63
N ASN A 397 -7.36 -11.64 20.72
CA ASN A 397 -6.67 -12.00 21.96
C ASN A 397 -6.59 -10.77 22.88
N GLY A 398 -7.62 -10.59 23.69
CA GLY A 398 -7.81 -9.40 24.54
C GLY A 398 -8.47 -8.23 23.78
N LYS A 399 -8.54 -7.08 24.45
CA LYS A 399 -9.15 -5.87 23.89
C LYS A 399 -8.21 -5.23 22.87
N LEU A 400 -8.76 -4.80 21.74
CA LEU A 400 -8.01 -4.02 20.73
C LEU A 400 -7.76 -2.59 21.25
N THR A 401 -6.56 -2.09 21.02
CA THR A 401 -6.26 -0.66 21.18
C THR A 401 -7.02 0.17 20.16
N ALA A 402 -7.09 1.49 20.35
CA ALA A 402 -7.71 2.40 19.40
C ALA A 402 -7.04 2.36 18.02
N ALA A 403 -5.71 2.22 17.97
CA ALA A 403 -4.95 2.08 16.75
C ALA A 403 -5.27 0.74 16.05
N GLU A 404 -5.24 -0.37 16.77
CA GLU A 404 -5.58 -1.69 16.25
C GLU A 404 -7.02 -1.75 15.71
N ALA A 405 -7.98 -1.14 16.41
CA ALA A 405 -9.36 -1.06 15.95
C ALA A 405 -9.50 -0.27 14.65
N LYS A 406 -8.77 0.85 14.49
CA LYS A 406 -8.74 1.64 13.24
C LYS A 406 -8.17 0.85 12.08
N ILE A 407 -6.99 0.24 12.23
CA ILE A 407 -6.33 -0.53 11.18
C ILE A 407 -7.15 -1.77 10.81
N TYR A 408 -7.63 -2.54 11.79
CA TYR A 408 -8.51 -3.66 11.54
C TYR A 408 -9.81 -3.21 10.85
N GLY A 409 -10.34 -2.04 11.23
CA GLY A 409 -11.50 -1.40 10.60
C GLY A 409 -11.32 -1.17 9.11
N LEU A 410 -10.14 -0.71 8.67
CA LEU A 410 -9.81 -0.54 7.25
C LEU A 410 -9.72 -1.89 6.54
N VAL A 411 -8.95 -2.84 7.10
CA VAL A 411 -8.71 -4.15 6.47
C VAL A 411 -10.03 -4.89 6.22
N ARG A 412 -10.93 -4.93 7.22
CA ARG A 412 -12.22 -5.62 7.05
C ARG A 412 -13.16 -4.91 6.08
N ARG A 413 -13.21 -3.56 6.06
CA ARG A 413 -14.06 -2.80 5.12
C ARG A 413 -13.64 -3.05 3.68
N TYR A 414 -12.35 -2.97 3.36
CA TYR A 414 -11.84 -3.25 2.03
C TYR A 414 -12.07 -4.70 1.57
N TYR A 415 -12.03 -5.65 2.51
CA TYR A 415 -12.43 -7.03 2.21
C TYR A 415 -13.92 -7.16 1.96
N LEU A 416 -14.78 -6.58 2.81
CA LEU A 416 -16.23 -6.62 2.65
C LEU A 416 -16.71 -5.95 1.36
N MET A 417 -16.04 -4.89 0.91
CA MET A 417 -16.33 -4.24 -0.37
C MET A 417 -16.28 -5.20 -1.56
N GLN A 418 -15.51 -6.30 -1.48
CA GLN A 418 -15.39 -7.27 -2.56
C GLN A 418 -16.71 -8.06 -2.81
N PHE A 419 -17.63 -8.03 -1.88
CA PHE A 419 -18.92 -8.72 -1.92
C PHE A 419 -20.11 -7.77 -2.15
N ALA A 420 -19.86 -6.48 -2.21
CA ALA A 420 -20.86 -5.46 -2.46
C ALA A 420 -21.07 -5.22 -3.96
N GLU A 421 -22.21 -4.63 -4.31
CA GLU A 421 -22.48 -4.19 -5.68
C GLU A 421 -21.57 -3.02 -6.09
N ASN A 422 -21.44 -2.81 -7.39
CA ASN A 422 -20.78 -1.64 -7.92
C ASN A 422 -21.53 -0.39 -7.48
N ALA A 423 -20.80 0.68 -7.18
CA ALA A 423 -21.40 2.00 -7.11
C ALA A 423 -21.79 2.44 -8.53
N VAL A 424 -22.87 3.18 -8.68
CA VAL A 424 -23.28 3.70 -9.99
C VAL A 424 -23.34 5.22 -9.91
N HIS A 425 -22.53 5.86 -10.73
CA HIS A 425 -22.51 7.30 -10.89
C HIS A 425 -23.17 7.71 -12.19
N ARG A 426 -24.00 8.74 -12.14
CA ARG A 426 -24.42 9.44 -13.33
C ARG A 426 -23.41 10.51 -13.65
N GLU A 427 -22.81 10.43 -14.82
CA GLU A 427 -21.96 11.45 -15.40
C GLU A 427 -22.75 12.24 -16.44
N GLY A 428 -22.92 13.56 -16.22
CA GLY A 428 -23.55 14.49 -17.16
C GLY A 428 -22.50 15.46 -17.71
N ARG A 429 -22.60 15.79 -19.00
CA ARG A 429 -21.83 16.82 -19.67
C ARG A 429 -22.71 17.57 -20.65
N LEU A 430 -22.75 18.90 -20.47
CA LEU A 430 -23.31 19.82 -21.43
C LEU A 430 -22.20 20.74 -21.92
N THR A 431 -22.09 20.93 -23.24
CA THR A 431 -21.23 21.95 -23.82
C THR A 431 -22.14 22.97 -24.51
N VAL A 432 -22.02 24.23 -24.07
CA VAL A 432 -22.75 25.37 -24.64
C VAL A 432 -21.80 26.11 -25.57
N THR A 433 -22.31 26.56 -26.71
CA THR A 433 -21.61 27.46 -27.61
C THR A 433 -22.37 28.76 -27.71
N VAL A 434 -21.67 29.87 -27.39
CA VAL A 434 -22.15 31.25 -27.55
C VAL A 434 -21.16 31.98 -28.45
N LEU A 435 -21.56 32.40 -29.63
CA LEU A 435 -20.67 32.88 -30.68
C LEU A 435 -19.55 31.81 -30.94
N GLN A 436 -18.27 32.21 -30.81
CA GLN A 436 -17.10 31.31 -30.91
C GLN A 436 -16.70 30.66 -29.58
N HIS A 437 -17.32 31.09 -28.47
CA HIS A 437 -16.90 30.62 -27.14
C HIS A 437 -17.64 29.37 -26.69
N ARG A 438 -16.90 28.38 -26.19
CA ARG A 438 -17.45 27.15 -25.67
C ARG A 438 -17.38 27.10 -24.12
N PHE A 439 -18.46 26.63 -23.53
CA PHE A 439 -18.59 26.48 -22.08
C PHE A 439 -18.99 25.03 -21.75
N ARG A 440 -18.43 24.47 -20.68
CA ARG A 440 -18.74 23.11 -20.25
C ARG A 440 -19.29 23.08 -18.83
N ALA A 441 -20.43 22.45 -18.68
CA ALA A 441 -20.98 22.03 -17.40
C ALA A 441 -20.82 20.53 -17.23
N THR A 442 -20.50 20.08 -16.02
CA THR A 442 -20.37 18.65 -15.70
C THR A 442 -21.10 18.33 -14.41
N GLU A 443 -21.73 17.17 -14.39
CA GLU A 443 -22.39 16.58 -13.23
C GLU A 443 -21.76 15.23 -12.92
N THR A 444 -21.61 14.93 -11.63
CA THR A 444 -21.35 13.55 -11.16
C THR A 444 -22.25 13.33 -9.95
N ALA A 445 -23.29 12.52 -10.11
CA ALA A 445 -24.23 12.18 -9.07
C ALA A 445 -24.15 10.69 -8.74
N LEU A 446 -24.11 10.34 -7.45
CA LEU A 446 -24.16 8.97 -6.98
C LEU A 446 -25.61 8.47 -7.03
N LEU A 447 -25.93 7.54 -7.96
CA LEU A 447 -27.24 6.95 -8.10
C LEU A 447 -27.45 5.74 -7.18
N GLN A 448 -26.45 4.86 -7.16
CA GLN A 448 -26.45 3.67 -6.30
C GLN A 448 -25.15 3.64 -5.51
N PRO A 449 -25.20 3.62 -4.19
CA PRO A 449 -24.01 3.67 -3.35
C PRO A 449 -23.14 2.42 -3.46
N GLY A 450 -23.75 1.24 -3.71
CA GLY A 450 -23.00 -0.02 -3.82
C GLY A 450 -21.99 -0.20 -2.68
N TRP A 451 -20.74 -0.52 -3.02
CA TRP A 451 -19.66 -0.73 -2.05
C TRP A 451 -19.31 0.52 -1.21
N LYS A 452 -19.70 1.73 -1.65
CA LYS A 452 -19.41 2.99 -0.92
C LYS A 452 -20.11 3.09 0.44
N ILE A 453 -21.14 2.26 0.70
CA ILE A 453 -21.74 2.16 2.05
C ILE A 453 -20.73 1.70 3.11
N LEU A 454 -19.66 1.03 2.70
CA LEU A 454 -18.60 0.53 3.56
C LEU A 454 -17.44 1.52 3.74
N GLU A 455 -17.43 2.66 3.06
CA GLU A 455 -16.38 3.68 3.22
C GLU A 455 -16.38 4.28 4.63
N VAL A 456 -15.19 4.66 5.09
CA VAL A 456 -15.03 5.46 6.30
C VAL A 456 -15.28 6.92 5.94
N ARG A 457 -16.40 7.48 6.37
CA ARG A 457 -16.67 8.91 6.21
C ARG A 457 -15.93 9.70 7.27
N GLN A 458 -15.16 10.69 6.86
CA GLN A 458 -14.62 11.69 7.78
C GLN A 458 -15.75 12.61 8.21
N LYS A 459 -15.84 12.91 9.52
CA LYS A 459 -16.85 13.85 10.06
C LYS A 459 -16.73 15.28 9.48
N ASP A 460 -15.55 15.64 8.99
CA ASP A 460 -15.23 16.98 8.47
C ASP A 460 -15.36 17.11 6.94
N GLN A 461 -15.68 16.04 6.21
CA GLN A 461 -16.20 16.23 4.87
C GLN A 461 -17.61 16.78 5.04
N ALA A 462 -17.69 18.12 5.13
CA ALA A 462 -18.93 18.84 4.93
C ALA A 462 -19.60 18.16 3.72
N ALA A 463 -20.83 17.70 3.93
CA ALA A 463 -21.61 17.13 2.84
C ALA A 463 -21.52 18.18 1.72
N ASP A 464 -20.79 17.85 0.64
CA ASP A 464 -20.82 18.68 -0.55
C ASP A 464 -22.29 18.93 -0.79
N THR A 465 -22.71 20.18 -0.63
CA THR A 465 -24.11 20.57 -0.85
C THR A 465 -24.44 20.00 -2.23
N PRO A 466 -25.45 19.11 -2.36
CA PRO A 466 -25.73 18.50 -3.63
C PRO A 466 -25.90 19.61 -4.66
N LYS A 467 -24.99 19.72 -5.60
CA LYS A 467 -25.16 20.64 -6.73
C LYS A 467 -26.45 20.23 -7.40
N ALA A 468 -27.27 21.20 -7.77
CA ALA A 468 -28.45 20.95 -8.55
C ALA A 468 -28.07 20.08 -9.78
N PRO A 469 -28.86 19.04 -10.10
CA PRO A 469 -28.57 18.20 -11.25
C PRO A 469 -28.60 19.06 -12.53
N LEU A 470 -27.77 18.71 -13.49
CA LEU A 470 -27.79 19.37 -14.80
C LEU A 470 -29.13 19.09 -15.48
N PRO A 471 -29.72 20.13 -16.12
CA PRO A 471 -30.94 19.93 -16.92
C PRO A 471 -30.70 18.96 -18.08
N ARG A 472 -31.74 18.27 -18.48
CA ARG A 472 -31.73 17.33 -19.62
C ARG A 472 -32.01 18.10 -20.90
N LEU A 473 -31.01 18.77 -21.43
CA LEU A 473 -31.08 19.51 -22.69
C LEU A 473 -30.49 18.66 -23.81
N GLU A 474 -31.07 18.75 -25.00
CA GLU A 474 -30.59 18.07 -26.18
C GLU A 474 -29.65 18.94 -27.03
N THR A 475 -28.91 18.32 -27.92
CA THR A 475 -28.05 19.05 -28.86
C THR A 475 -28.89 19.97 -29.74
N SER A 476 -28.42 21.17 -29.97
CA SER A 476 -29.06 22.27 -30.70
C SER A 476 -30.16 23.02 -29.92
N GLU A 477 -30.52 22.62 -28.71
CA GLU A 477 -31.45 23.38 -27.89
C GLU A 477 -30.90 24.79 -27.61
N PRO A 478 -31.76 25.84 -27.74
CA PRO A 478 -31.38 27.18 -27.49
C PRO A 478 -31.25 27.47 -25.98
N VAL A 479 -30.20 28.19 -25.62
CA VAL A 479 -29.97 28.66 -24.25
C VAL A 479 -29.58 30.12 -24.24
N LEU A 480 -29.84 30.82 -23.14
CA LEU A 480 -29.41 32.20 -22.93
C LEU A 480 -28.36 32.26 -21.84
N CYS A 481 -27.25 32.97 -22.10
CA CYS A 481 -26.29 33.34 -21.09
C CYS A 481 -26.81 34.55 -20.30
N GLU A 482 -27.44 34.32 -19.17
CA GLU A 482 -28.00 35.39 -18.36
C GLU A 482 -26.91 36.26 -17.74
N LYS A 483 -25.88 35.61 -17.20
CA LYS A 483 -24.78 36.28 -16.50
C LYS A 483 -23.47 35.55 -16.76
N ALA A 484 -22.39 36.32 -16.85
CA ALA A 484 -21.04 35.78 -16.88
C ALA A 484 -20.14 36.50 -15.86
N ASP A 485 -19.35 35.71 -15.16
CA ASP A 485 -18.47 36.18 -14.08
C ASP A 485 -17.02 35.71 -14.30
N ILE A 486 -16.07 36.57 -13.95
CA ILE A 486 -14.65 36.21 -13.88
C ILE A 486 -14.31 35.85 -12.43
N LYS A 487 -13.76 34.66 -12.22
CA LYS A 487 -13.22 34.25 -10.93
C LYS A 487 -11.69 34.33 -11.00
N GLU A 488 -11.14 35.37 -10.41
CA GLU A 488 -9.69 35.49 -10.22
C GLU A 488 -9.21 34.50 -9.18
N ARG A 489 -8.15 33.78 -9.51
CA ARG A 489 -7.49 32.78 -8.66
C ARG A 489 -5.98 32.92 -8.80
N THR A 490 -5.27 32.35 -7.86
CA THR A 490 -3.81 32.32 -7.85
C THR A 490 -3.33 30.87 -7.86
N THR A 491 -2.27 30.60 -8.61
CA THR A 491 -1.62 29.28 -8.58
C THR A 491 -1.08 29.00 -7.17
N GLN A 492 -1.09 27.75 -6.79
CA GLN A 492 -0.59 27.32 -5.49
C GLN A 492 0.67 26.47 -5.68
N PRO A 493 1.61 26.47 -4.71
CA PRO A 493 2.74 25.56 -4.76
C PRO A 493 2.27 24.11 -4.71
N PRO A 494 3.10 23.18 -5.14
CA PRO A 494 2.80 21.75 -4.97
C PRO A 494 2.70 21.40 -3.48
N SER A 495 1.80 20.47 -3.14
CA SER A 495 1.57 20.01 -1.76
C SER A 495 2.60 18.96 -1.34
#